data_b3ba95c0edf530116522e3fa790b43c7
#
_entry.id   b3ba95c0edf530116522e3fa790b43c7
#
_cell.length_a   1.000
_cell.length_b   1.000
_cell.length_c   1.000
_cell.angle_alpha   90.00
_cell.angle_beta   90.00
_cell.angle_gamma   90.00
#
_symmetry.space_group_name_H-M   'P 1'
#
loop_
_entity.id
_entity.type
_entity.pdbx_description
1 polymer ?
#
loop_
_entity_poly.entity_id
_entity_poly.type
_entity_poly.pdbx_seq_one_letter_code
_entity_poly.pdbx_strand_id
1 'polypeptide(L)'
;MRKTSMSRRTLLEAGASALTAAVIIPEIASAHAETGSGLSPKNEETIRKYYKAWQIKDWRPMDLLLADDFTFSSPVDEHISKSAFKKGCWDTQVALIERHDLTHVIGTGSEAFVMYVCHTTTAKTFRNVEYLRLKDQQVEAIECYFGVQNGYPSAVNGQK
;
A
#
# COMPACT_ATOMS: atom_id res chain seq x y z
N MET A 1 -29.99 71.91 -61.52
CA MET A 1 -30.29 73.08 -60.60
C MET A 1 -30.46 72.48 -59.17
N ARG A 2 -29.61 72.97 -58.30
CA ARG A 2 -29.83 73.29 -56.91
C ARG A 2 -30.43 72.21 -56.01
N LYS A 3 -29.59 71.76 -55.08
CA LYS A 3 -29.38 72.33 -53.70
C LYS A 3 -30.36 71.67 -52.74
N THR A 4 -30.10 71.24 -51.60
CA THR A 4 -29.21 71.49 -50.46
C THR A 4 -29.70 70.49 -49.37
N SER A 5 -28.82 69.83 -48.71
CA SER A 5 -28.13 70.21 -47.45
C SER A 5 -28.93 70.00 -46.16
N MET A 6 -28.15 69.49 -45.25
CA MET A 6 -28.20 69.57 -43.78
C MET A 6 -29.04 68.52 -43.05
N SER A 7 -28.38 67.69 -42.39
CA SER A 7 -27.66 67.80 -41.09
C SER A 7 -28.60 67.90 -39.87
N ARG A 8 -28.41 67.03 -38.97
CA ARG A 8 -28.09 67.09 -37.54
C ARG A 8 -28.56 65.82 -36.85
N ARG A 9 -27.59 65.06 -36.44
CA ARG A 9 -27.24 64.85 -35.07
C ARG A 9 -28.41 64.86 -34.09
N THR A 10 -28.69 63.69 -33.53
CA THR A 10 -28.95 63.60 -32.11
C THR A 10 -28.39 62.26 -31.60
N LEU A 11 -27.43 62.35 -30.75
CA LEU A 11 -26.96 61.30 -29.89
C LEU A 11 -28.13 60.80 -29.04
N LEU A 12 -28.26 59.51 -28.95
CA LEU A 12 -28.82 58.86 -27.79
C LEU A 12 -27.87 57.72 -27.42
N GLU A 13 -27.08 58.04 -26.43
CA GLU A 13 -26.29 57.06 -25.70
C GLU A 13 -27.25 56.13 -24.96
N ALA A 14 -27.37 54.91 -25.42
CA ALA A 14 -27.96 53.85 -24.62
C ALA A 14 -26.80 52.96 -24.17
N GLY A 15 -26.40 53.14 -22.91
CA GLY A 15 -25.39 52.33 -22.26
C GLY A 15 -25.85 50.86 -22.22
N ALA A 16 -25.19 50.04 -22.99
CA ALA A 16 -25.28 48.63 -22.85
C ALA A 16 -24.34 48.21 -21.72
N SER A 17 -24.88 48.09 -20.51
CA SER A 17 -24.17 47.39 -19.43
C SER A 17 -24.04 45.94 -19.77
N ALA A 18 -22.88 45.56 -20.26
CA ALA A 18 -22.50 44.15 -20.40
C ALA A 18 -22.31 43.54 -19.01
N LEU A 19 -23.30 42.84 -18.53
CA LEU A 19 -23.18 41.95 -17.39
C LEU A 19 -22.30 40.78 -17.84
N THR A 20 -21.00 40.89 -17.58
CA THR A 20 -20.11 39.73 -17.63
C THR A 20 -20.43 38.81 -16.45
N ALA A 21 -21.27 37.81 -16.69
CA ALA A 21 -21.44 36.75 -15.76
C ALA A 21 -20.09 35.98 -15.70
N ALA A 22 -19.33 36.21 -14.63
CA ALA A 22 -18.19 35.38 -14.31
C ALA A 22 -18.70 33.96 -14.02
N VAL A 23 -18.53 33.07 -14.96
CA VAL A 23 -18.72 31.65 -14.73
C VAL A 23 -17.59 31.22 -13.81
N ILE A 24 -17.89 31.10 -12.52
CA ILE A 24 -17.03 30.45 -11.54
C ILE A 24 -17.10 28.97 -11.90
N ILE A 25 -16.17 28.49 -12.71
CA ILE A 25 -15.91 27.05 -12.85
C ILE A 25 -15.28 26.64 -11.53
N PRO A 26 -15.93 25.79 -10.71
CA PRO A 26 -15.22 25.25 -9.57
C PRO A 26 -14.02 24.49 -10.14
N GLU A 27 -12.83 24.94 -9.82
CA GLU A 27 -11.60 24.22 -10.04
C GLU A 27 -11.76 22.90 -9.29
N ILE A 28 -12.08 21.84 -10.03
CA ILE A 28 -12.05 20.49 -9.49
C ILE A 28 -10.58 20.28 -9.19
N ALA A 29 -10.19 20.58 -7.96
CA ALA A 29 -8.91 20.14 -7.44
C ALA A 29 -8.88 18.63 -7.69
N SER A 30 -8.15 18.23 -8.70
CA SER A 30 -7.75 16.83 -8.87
C SER A 30 -7.07 16.47 -7.57
N ALA A 31 -7.82 15.85 -6.67
CA ALA A 31 -7.24 15.13 -5.56
C ALA A 31 -6.37 14.06 -6.22
N HIS A 32 -5.11 14.41 -6.45
CA HIS A 32 -4.08 13.41 -6.63
C HIS A 32 -4.15 12.63 -5.34
N ALA A 33 -4.72 11.43 -5.41
CA ALA A 33 -4.57 10.47 -4.36
C ALA A 33 -3.06 10.33 -4.18
N GLU A 34 -2.55 10.97 -3.13
CA GLU A 34 -1.23 10.66 -2.66
C GLU A 34 -1.25 9.16 -2.40
N THR A 35 -0.57 8.39 -3.25
CA THR A 35 -0.28 6.98 -3.04
C THR A 35 0.78 6.83 -1.94
N GLY A 36 0.72 7.70 -0.95
CA GLY A 36 1.37 7.52 0.32
C GLY A 36 0.57 6.48 1.09
N SER A 37 1.22 5.44 1.55
CA SER A 37 0.62 4.52 2.49
C SER A 37 0.10 5.37 3.66
N GLY A 38 -1.18 5.24 4.00
CA GLY A 38 -1.77 5.93 5.16
C GLY A 38 -1.31 5.31 6.48
N LEU A 39 -0.28 4.46 6.45
CA LEU A 39 0.40 3.92 7.61
C LEU A 39 1.19 5.00 8.31
N SER A 40 1.21 4.96 9.64
CA SER A 40 2.15 5.78 10.38
C SER A 40 3.59 5.33 10.07
N PRO A 41 4.57 6.25 10.05
CA PRO A 41 5.98 5.88 9.84
C PRO A 41 6.48 4.81 10.81
N LYS A 42 5.98 4.80 12.04
CA LYS A 42 6.33 3.80 13.05
C LYS A 42 5.78 2.41 12.71
N ASN A 43 4.55 2.33 12.22
CA ASN A 43 3.96 1.07 11.81
C ASN A 43 4.68 0.51 10.58
N GLU A 44 5.03 1.36 9.62
CA GLU A 44 5.82 0.94 8.46
C GLU A 44 7.20 0.43 8.89
N GLU A 45 7.86 1.11 9.82
CA GLU A 45 9.13 0.67 10.38
C GLU A 45 9.02 -0.70 11.07
N THR A 46 7.95 -0.92 11.86
CA THR A 46 7.67 -2.21 12.51
C THR A 46 7.51 -3.33 11.48
N ILE A 47 6.74 -3.09 10.42
CA ILE A 47 6.58 -4.05 9.33
C ILE A 47 7.94 -4.40 8.70
N ARG A 48 8.75 -3.40 8.36
CA ARG A 48 10.07 -3.62 7.77
C ARG A 48 11.01 -4.38 8.69
N LYS A 49 10.97 -4.11 9.99
CA LYS A 49 11.72 -4.85 11.02
C LYS A 49 11.27 -6.31 11.12
N TYR A 50 9.96 -6.59 11.01
CA TYR A 50 9.43 -7.95 11.00
C TYR A 50 10.07 -8.79 9.87
N TYR A 51 10.04 -8.30 8.62
CA TYR A 51 10.68 -9.02 7.51
C TYR A 51 12.20 -9.07 7.63
N LYS A 52 12.81 -8.06 8.23
CA LYS A 52 14.26 -8.08 8.47
C LYS A 52 14.67 -9.13 9.52
N ALA A 53 13.84 -9.39 10.52
CA ALA A 53 14.10 -10.42 11.53
C ALA A 53 14.30 -11.80 10.92
N TRP A 54 13.53 -12.17 9.89
CA TRP A 54 13.73 -13.40 9.13
C TRP A 54 15.13 -13.53 8.52
N GLN A 55 15.68 -12.42 8.02
CA GLN A 55 17.03 -12.40 7.43
C GLN A 55 18.13 -12.52 8.48
N ILE A 56 17.90 -11.94 9.65
CA ILE A 56 18.86 -12.01 10.78
C ILE A 56 18.91 -13.41 11.37
N LYS A 57 17.83 -14.21 11.21
CA LYS A 57 17.72 -15.57 11.75
C LYS A 57 17.82 -15.64 13.27
N ASP A 58 17.44 -14.56 13.96
CA ASP A 58 17.39 -14.48 15.41
C ASP A 58 15.94 -14.24 15.85
N TRP A 59 15.42 -15.11 16.70
CA TRP A 59 14.04 -15.02 17.19
C TRP A 59 13.84 -13.80 18.11
N ARG A 60 14.85 -13.38 18.84
CA ARG A 60 14.71 -12.30 19.84
C ARG A 60 14.14 -10.98 19.28
N PRO A 61 14.64 -10.45 18.14
CA PRO A 61 14.00 -9.30 17.52
C PRO A 61 12.56 -9.58 17.07
N MET A 62 12.29 -10.78 16.53
CA MET A 62 10.95 -11.20 16.14
C MET A 62 10.00 -11.23 17.32
N ASP A 63 10.43 -11.82 18.44
CA ASP A 63 9.63 -11.94 19.66
C ASP A 63 9.17 -10.59 20.20
N LEU A 64 10.05 -9.58 20.14
CA LEU A 64 9.74 -8.21 20.58
C LEU A 64 8.77 -7.48 19.63
N LEU A 65 8.77 -7.84 18.35
CA LEU A 65 7.91 -7.23 17.34
C LEU A 65 6.50 -7.81 17.34
N LEU A 66 6.31 -9.03 17.83
CA LEU A 66 5.01 -9.68 17.92
C LEU A 66 4.36 -9.40 19.29
N ALA A 67 3.09 -9.03 19.28
CA ALA A 67 2.31 -8.85 20.51
C ALA A 67 2.19 -10.17 21.30
N ASP A 68 1.93 -10.08 22.59
CA ASP A 68 1.76 -11.27 23.44
C ASP A 68 0.54 -12.10 23.01
N ASP A 69 -0.52 -11.42 22.56
CA ASP A 69 -1.74 -12.02 22.02
C ASP A 69 -1.72 -12.21 20.50
N PHE A 70 -0.54 -12.20 19.90
CA PHE A 70 -0.33 -12.37 18.46
C PHE A 70 -1.02 -13.63 17.92
N THR A 71 -1.62 -13.48 16.74
CA THR A 71 -2.21 -14.58 15.98
C THR A 71 -1.67 -14.64 14.55
N PHE A 72 -1.55 -15.86 14.04
CA PHE A 72 -1.20 -16.10 12.65
C PHE A 72 -2.21 -17.02 12.00
N SER A 73 -2.63 -16.66 10.78
CA SER A 73 -3.48 -17.50 9.93
C SER A 73 -2.85 -17.65 8.54
N SER A 74 -3.10 -18.79 7.92
CA SER A 74 -2.70 -19.10 6.56
C SER A 74 -3.68 -20.12 5.95
N PRO A 75 -3.56 -20.53 4.68
CA PRO A 75 -4.39 -21.61 4.12
C PRO A 75 -4.28 -22.95 4.86
N VAL A 76 -3.33 -23.11 5.76
CA VAL A 76 -3.12 -24.36 6.54
C VAL A 76 -3.13 -24.14 8.05
N ASP A 77 -3.21 -22.89 8.52
CA ASP A 77 -3.22 -22.55 9.94
C ASP A 77 -4.35 -21.56 10.22
N GLU A 78 -5.02 -21.68 11.37
CA GLU A 78 -6.10 -20.78 11.76
C GLU A 78 -5.87 -20.25 13.17
N HIS A 79 -5.61 -18.93 13.27
CA HIS A 79 -5.40 -18.17 14.51
C HIS A 79 -4.43 -18.84 15.50
N ILE A 80 -3.33 -19.40 14.98
CA ILE A 80 -2.32 -20.00 15.86
C ILE A 80 -1.61 -18.92 16.67
N SER A 81 -1.28 -19.29 17.92
CA SER A 81 -0.61 -18.37 18.85
C SER A 81 0.83 -18.09 18.47
N LYS A 82 1.43 -17.04 19.07
CA LYS A 82 2.85 -16.67 18.92
C LYS A 82 3.79 -17.86 19.15
N SER A 83 3.52 -18.68 20.17
CA SER A 83 4.34 -19.87 20.46
C SER A 83 4.18 -20.95 19.40
N ALA A 84 2.97 -21.19 18.89
CA ALA A 84 2.72 -22.13 17.81
C ALA A 84 3.33 -21.64 16.49
N PHE A 85 3.22 -20.35 16.18
CA PHE A 85 3.89 -19.72 15.04
C PHE A 85 5.41 -19.91 15.11
N LYS A 86 6.01 -19.65 16.29
CA LYS A 86 7.44 -19.89 16.47
C LYS A 86 7.82 -21.30 16.12
N LYS A 87 7.13 -22.29 16.69
CA LYS A 87 7.43 -23.72 16.50
C LYS A 87 7.11 -24.23 15.10
N GLY A 88 5.96 -23.86 14.55
CA GLY A 88 5.43 -24.39 13.28
C GLY A 88 5.94 -23.64 12.06
N CYS A 89 6.11 -22.33 12.13
CA CYS A 89 6.50 -21.50 11.00
C CYS A 89 7.96 -21.07 11.09
N TRP A 90 8.32 -20.34 12.17
CA TRP A 90 9.67 -19.80 12.29
C TRP A 90 10.75 -20.88 12.32
N ASP A 91 10.70 -21.79 13.30
CA ASP A 91 11.77 -22.80 13.50
C ASP A 91 11.93 -23.73 12.30
N THR A 92 10.87 -23.91 11.51
CA THR A 92 10.89 -24.78 10.33
C THR A 92 11.37 -24.09 9.06
N GLN A 93 11.21 -22.76 8.96
CA GLN A 93 11.44 -22.04 7.71
C GLN A 93 12.62 -21.07 7.77
N VAL A 94 13.01 -20.57 8.96
CA VAL A 94 14.01 -19.52 9.10
C VAL A 94 15.36 -19.87 8.45
N ALA A 95 15.76 -21.13 8.49
CA ALA A 95 17.01 -21.58 7.86
C ALA A 95 16.95 -21.50 6.33
N LEU A 96 15.76 -21.68 5.75
CA LEU A 96 15.54 -21.69 4.30
C LEU A 96 15.38 -20.28 3.72
N ILE A 97 14.92 -19.34 4.50
CA ILE A 97 14.68 -17.97 4.02
C ILE A 97 16.02 -17.22 3.96
N GLU A 98 16.33 -16.65 2.81
CA GLU A 98 17.49 -15.80 2.60
C GLU A 98 17.11 -14.33 2.82
N ARG A 99 16.07 -13.86 2.11
CA ARG A 99 15.56 -12.48 2.23
C ARG A 99 14.15 -12.35 1.70
N HIS A 100 13.51 -11.26 2.10
CA HIS A 100 12.25 -10.79 1.54
C HIS A 100 12.48 -9.45 0.82
N ASP A 101 12.14 -9.41 -0.47
CA ASP A 101 12.10 -8.17 -1.23
C ASP A 101 10.66 -7.66 -1.22
N LEU A 102 10.39 -6.64 -0.38
CA LEU A 102 9.05 -6.06 -0.25
C LEU A 102 8.75 -5.24 -1.50
N THR A 103 7.78 -5.68 -2.29
CA THR A 103 7.40 -5.00 -3.54
C THR A 103 6.32 -3.96 -3.31
N HIS A 104 5.42 -4.20 -2.36
CA HIS A 104 4.36 -3.26 -1.97
C HIS A 104 4.13 -3.33 -0.47
N VAL A 105 4.03 -2.17 0.16
CA VAL A 105 3.57 -2.00 1.53
C VAL A 105 2.47 -0.95 1.46
N ILE A 106 1.23 -1.38 1.55
CA ILE A 106 0.05 -0.53 1.39
C ILE A 106 -0.83 -0.70 2.60
N GLY A 107 -1.23 0.39 3.23
CA GLY A 107 -2.09 0.30 4.39
C GLY A 107 -2.60 1.63 4.90
N THR A 108 -3.39 1.58 5.94
CA THR A 108 -3.96 2.76 6.60
C THR A 108 -4.10 2.50 8.09
N GLY A 109 -3.80 3.52 8.90
CA GLY A 109 -3.90 3.40 10.36
C GLY A 109 -2.98 2.30 10.90
N SER A 110 -3.58 1.20 11.34
CA SER A 110 -2.93 0.05 11.95
C SER A 110 -2.98 -1.22 11.10
N GLU A 111 -3.36 -1.12 9.84
CA GLU A 111 -3.54 -2.28 8.95
C GLU A 111 -2.70 -2.11 7.69
N ALA A 112 -2.11 -3.20 7.20
CA ALA A 112 -1.32 -3.19 5.98
C ALA A 112 -1.44 -4.49 5.20
N PHE A 113 -1.39 -4.36 3.88
CA PHE A 113 -1.08 -5.45 2.96
C PHE A 113 0.36 -5.31 2.49
N VAL A 114 1.10 -6.39 2.61
CA VAL A 114 2.50 -6.46 2.17
C VAL A 114 2.64 -7.55 1.14
N MET A 115 3.04 -7.17 -0.06
CA MET A 115 3.43 -8.12 -1.10
C MET A 115 4.95 -8.21 -1.15
N TYR A 116 5.46 -9.42 -1.21
CA TYR A 116 6.90 -9.65 -1.26
C TYR A 116 7.30 -10.81 -2.15
N VAL A 117 8.55 -10.78 -2.58
CA VAL A 117 9.26 -11.93 -3.15
C VAL A 117 10.17 -12.49 -2.06
N CYS A 118 9.94 -13.73 -1.67
CA CYS A 118 10.84 -14.45 -0.78
C CYS A 118 11.90 -15.17 -1.59
N HIS A 119 13.16 -14.98 -1.24
CA HIS A 119 14.30 -15.71 -1.77
C HIS A 119 14.75 -16.76 -0.77
N THR A 120 15.01 -17.95 -1.26
CA THR A 120 15.45 -19.06 -0.41
C THR A 120 16.90 -19.45 -0.67
N THR A 121 17.53 -20.07 0.32
CA THR A 121 18.89 -20.59 0.23
C THR A 121 19.07 -21.67 -0.85
N THR A 122 17.95 -22.20 -1.39
CA THR A 122 17.96 -23.17 -2.50
C THR A 122 17.81 -22.53 -3.88
N ALA A 123 17.98 -21.20 -3.96
CA ALA A 123 17.79 -20.38 -5.16
C ALA A 123 16.34 -20.38 -5.72
N LYS A 124 15.38 -20.93 -5.00
CA LYS A 124 13.96 -20.83 -5.33
C LYS A 124 13.38 -19.52 -4.80
N THR A 125 12.42 -18.99 -5.52
CA THR A 125 11.68 -17.80 -5.10
C THR A 125 10.19 -18.10 -5.10
N PHE A 126 9.46 -17.42 -4.22
CA PHE A 126 8.00 -17.42 -4.24
C PHE A 126 7.48 -16.02 -3.85
N ARG A 127 6.21 -15.79 -4.11
CA ARG A 127 5.54 -14.53 -3.78
C ARG A 127 4.36 -14.82 -2.88
N ASN A 128 4.22 -13.99 -1.85
CA ASN A 128 3.05 -14.00 -0.99
C ASN A 128 2.51 -12.59 -0.82
N VAL A 129 1.28 -12.53 -0.33
CA VAL A 129 0.68 -11.33 0.26
C VAL A 129 0.37 -11.66 1.70
N GLU A 130 0.71 -10.77 2.59
CA GLU A 130 0.31 -10.84 4.00
C GLU A 130 -0.51 -9.61 4.37
N TYR A 131 -1.61 -9.82 5.07
CA TYR A 131 -2.32 -8.79 5.79
C TYR A 131 -1.79 -8.74 7.22
N LEU A 132 -1.38 -7.56 7.67
CA LEU A 132 -0.87 -7.34 9.01
C LEU A 132 -1.76 -6.36 9.75
N ARG A 133 -2.05 -6.68 10.99
CA ARG A 133 -2.68 -5.75 11.94
C ARG A 133 -1.68 -5.43 13.03
N LEU A 134 -1.55 -4.13 13.32
CA LEU A 134 -0.60 -3.60 14.29
C LEU A 134 -1.33 -2.95 15.46
N LYS A 135 -0.76 -3.08 16.65
CA LYS A 135 -1.23 -2.45 17.87
C LYS A 135 -0.02 -2.07 18.70
N ASP A 136 0.03 -0.84 19.20
CA ASP A 136 1.12 -0.35 20.06
C ASP A 136 2.53 -0.59 19.47
N GLN A 137 2.66 -0.46 18.14
CA GLN A 137 3.90 -0.69 17.38
C GLN A 137 4.35 -2.16 17.38
N GLN A 138 3.49 -3.09 17.72
CA GLN A 138 3.72 -4.52 17.56
C GLN A 138 2.75 -5.10 16.52
N VAL A 139 3.12 -6.22 15.94
CA VAL A 139 2.25 -6.99 15.05
C VAL A 139 1.32 -7.84 15.92
N GLU A 140 0.03 -7.55 15.85
CA GLU A 140 -1.03 -8.25 16.59
C GLU A 140 -1.54 -9.46 15.81
N ALA A 141 -1.65 -9.35 14.49
CA ALA A 141 -2.10 -10.45 13.67
C ALA A 141 -1.43 -10.43 12.29
N ILE A 142 -1.26 -11.62 11.73
CA ILE A 142 -0.87 -11.83 10.34
C ILE A 142 -1.81 -12.86 9.72
N GLU A 143 -2.30 -12.53 8.52
CA GLU A 143 -2.95 -13.48 7.63
C GLU A 143 -2.13 -13.59 6.36
N CYS A 144 -1.54 -14.77 6.12
CA CYS A 144 -0.67 -15.02 4.97
C CYS A 144 -1.46 -15.68 3.84
N TYR A 145 -1.46 -15.04 2.68
CA TYR A 145 -2.13 -15.54 1.48
C TYR A 145 -1.08 -16.05 0.51
N PHE A 146 -0.97 -17.36 0.39
CA PHE A 146 -0.09 -18.01 -0.57
C PHE A 146 -0.89 -18.98 -1.45
N GLY A 147 -0.34 -19.23 -2.65
CA GLY A 147 -0.99 -20.10 -3.63
C GLY A 147 -0.73 -21.60 -3.36
N VAL A 148 -0.45 -22.32 -4.42
CA VAL A 148 -0.17 -23.77 -4.35
C VAL A 148 1.07 -24.07 -3.53
N GLN A 149 1.09 -25.25 -2.92
CA GLN A 149 2.09 -25.74 -1.96
C GLN A 149 3.57 -25.59 -2.40
N ASN A 150 3.84 -25.50 -3.69
CA ASN A 150 5.19 -25.38 -4.25
C ASN A 150 5.55 -23.94 -4.68
N GLY A 151 4.77 -22.95 -4.27
CA GLY A 151 4.94 -21.57 -4.69
C GLY A 151 4.49 -21.33 -6.13
N TYR A 152 4.83 -20.15 -6.63
CA TYR A 152 4.52 -19.81 -8.03
C TYR A 152 5.50 -20.52 -8.98
N PRO A 153 5.04 -20.95 -10.17
CA PRO A 153 5.96 -21.42 -11.20
C PRO A 153 7.02 -20.35 -11.43
N SER A 154 8.30 -20.73 -11.47
CA SER A 154 9.34 -19.76 -11.77
C SER A 154 9.09 -19.19 -13.17
N ALA A 155 9.10 -17.88 -13.28
CA ALA A 155 8.92 -17.19 -14.57
C ALA A 155 10.04 -17.55 -15.58
N VAL A 156 11.12 -18.14 -15.10
CA VAL A 156 12.32 -18.40 -15.90
C VAL A 156 12.11 -19.49 -16.93
N ASN A 157 11.17 -20.41 -16.74
CA ASN A 157 11.12 -21.57 -17.60
C ASN A 157 9.88 -21.74 -18.45
N GLY A 158 8.83 -20.91 -18.31
CA GLY A 158 7.63 -21.06 -19.15
C GLY A 158 7.17 -22.52 -19.36
N GLN A 159 7.77 -23.45 -18.66
CA GLN A 159 7.51 -24.88 -18.74
C GLN A 159 6.54 -25.27 -17.63
N LYS A 160 5.39 -25.69 -18.09
CA LYS A 160 4.39 -26.39 -17.29
C LYS A 160 4.91 -27.79 -16.96
#